data_bac4cd4be6f2a2837ba4114e85e438da
#
_entry.id   bac4cd4be6f2a2837ba4114e85e438da
#
_cell.length_a   1.000
_cell.length_b   1.000
_cell.length_c   1.000
_cell.angle_alpha   90.00
_cell.angle_beta   90.00
_cell.angle_gamma   90.00
#
_symmetry.space_group_name_H-M   'P 1'
#
loop_
_entity.id
_entity.type
_entity.pdbx_description
1 polymer ?
#
loop_
_entity_poly.entity_id
_entity_poly.type
_entity_poly.pdbx_seq_one_letter_code
_entity_poly.pdbx_strand_id
1 'polypeptide(L)'
;SWATNVNVRASQKGLYEGLENMDVSAALTRDNAAQMIWNALNAYEVEYVTNLVADKDGKLSTQVTVQDKIDISTKARITLLEDKYETETPVGTLVAVNKENGKDTYNITVLLRDVKDSDSYQGDDDGLQSFSKISANYASLLGQDVKVLVKPDKNGKDATVYGVYATSKNTVVTTLKNDIDDADKSNSKFVVNGVSYKIYGINTKAEDTVKVYTTADLTDTNIVAENGTDGTLLKNIPDYAKVTFIDNNDDDKIDFGIYTPFTFAKITYLSSDTVTVKAVGGTKFTNNDASKSYDLDDDDVNLYKDAAKDDYVVVTENGYAADDYTSIVKADVVSGKANAVKTGVVSSSSTEYTKEVSVNGTWYKVANAETNTDANKIDVNDEFDFYTANGFIFYADKTAGSISASNIVFVDKAAAKTYGTDAGDVILANLYFSDGTSKKDVNVSKVTVSTYTDQKIDKTSNDNDFAIDKGIATAMVSQRLFKYTTKSNGDYELTALSANEKGNYDAYVTGDNTMTMKDGKITDGVTANDSKTSTSLRFADNAVVFVKDKDDVKVITGKNVASWKDHTTAGYFNNLRGVADKTSGNYYLGIGSIVLADDTKIPGGSTVKYGMLTSSLSKTTVDSTDYYNFDIWNG
;
A
#
# COMPACT_ATOMS: atom_id res chain seq x y z
N SER A 1 -28.45 -47.85 0.40
CA SER A 1 -28.52 -47.66 -1.06
C SER A 1 -27.13 -47.87 -1.66
N TRP A 2 -27.07 -48.11 -2.97
CA TRP A 2 -25.78 -48.19 -3.68
C TRP A 2 -24.92 -46.92 -3.46
N ALA A 3 -25.52 -45.75 -3.57
CA ALA A 3 -24.86 -44.48 -3.34
C ALA A 3 -24.25 -44.36 -1.93
N THR A 4 -24.97 -44.79 -0.91
CA THR A 4 -24.48 -44.81 0.48
C THR A 4 -23.24 -45.70 0.61
N ASN A 5 -23.26 -46.89 0.01
CA ASN A 5 -22.13 -47.83 0.09
C ASN A 5 -20.90 -47.29 -0.66
N VAL A 6 -21.09 -46.61 -1.81
CA VAL A 6 -20.00 -46.00 -2.56
C VAL A 6 -19.38 -44.88 -1.73
N ASN A 7 -20.19 -43.97 -1.17
CA ASN A 7 -19.68 -42.88 -0.36
C ASN A 7 -18.94 -43.33 0.90
N VAL A 8 -19.45 -44.36 1.60
CA VAL A 8 -18.76 -44.97 2.75
C VAL A 8 -17.41 -45.53 2.35
N ARG A 9 -17.33 -46.25 1.22
CA ARG A 9 -16.07 -46.80 0.74
C ARG A 9 -15.12 -45.72 0.26
N ALA A 10 -15.60 -44.68 -0.41
CA ALA A 10 -14.79 -43.55 -0.82
C ALA A 10 -14.17 -42.83 0.39
N SER A 11 -14.95 -42.62 1.44
CA SER A 11 -14.46 -42.04 2.70
C SER A 11 -13.41 -42.95 3.36
N GLN A 12 -13.71 -44.26 3.46
CA GLN A 12 -12.76 -45.24 4.04
C GLN A 12 -11.44 -45.36 3.29
N LYS A 13 -11.42 -45.05 2.01
CA LYS A 13 -10.22 -45.06 1.16
C LYS A 13 -9.56 -43.68 1.02
N GLY A 14 -10.00 -42.68 1.81
CA GLY A 14 -9.40 -41.37 1.84
C GLY A 14 -9.74 -40.48 0.64
N LEU A 15 -10.68 -40.88 -0.24
CA LEU A 15 -11.04 -40.08 -1.42
C LEU A 15 -11.64 -38.72 -1.07
N TYR A 16 -12.19 -38.56 0.13
CA TYR A 16 -12.79 -37.31 0.62
C TYR A 16 -11.91 -36.59 1.65
N GLU A 17 -10.66 -36.97 1.79
CA GLU A 17 -9.71 -36.28 2.66
C GLU A 17 -9.52 -34.83 2.20
N GLY A 18 -9.64 -33.86 3.13
CA GLY A 18 -9.65 -32.42 2.83
C GLY A 18 -10.96 -31.91 2.21
N LEU A 19 -12.00 -32.74 2.14
CA LEU A 19 -13.32 -32.40 1.58
C LEU A 19 -14.47 -32.62 2.59
N GLU A 20 -14.21 -32.50 3.89
CA GLU A 20 -15.14 -32.82 4.98
C GLU A 20 -16.44 -31.99 4.91
N ASN A 21 -16.38 -30.81 4.31
CA ASN A 21 -17.52 -29.91 4.13
C ASN A 21 -18.22 -30.06 2.77
N MET A 22 -17.80 -31.03 1.94
CA MET A 22 -18.41 -31.24 0.63
C MET A 22 -19.77 -31.93 0.76
N ASP A 23 -20.83 -31.34 0.17
CA ASP A 23 -22.11 -32.01 -0.01
C ASP A 23 -21.99 -33.02 -1.17
N VAL A 24 -21.91 -34.31 -0.82
CA VAL A 24 -21.80 -35.39 -1.82
C VAL A 24 -23.03 -35.57 -2.70
N SER A 25 -24.14 -34.88 -2.40
CA SER A 25 -25.36 -34.85 -3.21
C SER A 25 -25.43 -33.66 -4.16
N ALA A 26 -24.58 -32.66 -3.97
CA ALA A 26 -24.51 -31.46 -4.82
C ALA A 26 -23.63 -31.68 -6.06
N ALA A 27 -23.70 -30.72 -6.98
CA ALA A 27 -22.83 -30.71 -8.15
C ALA A 27 -21.36 -30.53 -7.71
N LEU A 28 -20.47 -31.35 -8.23
CA LEU A 28 -19.05 -31.33 -7.91
C LEU A 28 -18.39 -30.06 -8.47
N THR A 29 -17.69 -29.30 -7.63
CA THR A 29 -16.88 -28.18 -8.08
C THR A 29 -15.57 -28.67 -8.74
N ARG A 30 -14.90 -27.81 -9.51
CA ARG A 30 -13.60 -28.16 -10.12
C ARG A 30 -12.54 -28.43 -9.05
N ASP A 31 -12.54 -27.69 -7.97
CA ASP A 31 -11.57 -27.83 -6.88
C ASP A 31 -11.81 -29.14 -6.12
N ASN A 32 -13.06 -29.46 -5.78
CA ASN A 32 -13.40 -30.73 -5.17
C ASN A 32 -13.01 -31.92 -6.08
N ALA A 33 -13.25 -31.79 -7.40
CA ALA A 33 -12.85 -32.82 -8.36
C ALA A 33 -11.33 -33.01 -8.40
N ALA A 34 -10.57 -31.92 -8.39
CA ALA A 34 -9.11 -31.95 -8.38
C ALA A 34 -8.59 -32.63 -7.10
N GLN A 35 -9.14 -32.28 -5.92
CA GLN A 35 -8.78 -32.91 -4.66
C GLN A 35 -9.11 -34.41 -4.65
N MET A 36 -10.28 -34.80 -5.14
CA MET A 36 -10.65 -36.22 -5.24
C MET A 36 -9.72 -36.99 -6.17
N ILE A 37 -9.33 -36.41 -7.31
CA ILE A 37 -8.36 -37.05 -8.23
C ILE A 37 -7.01 -37.20 -7.55
N TRP A 38 -6.54 -36.16 -6.87
CA TRP A 38 -5.31 -36.18 -6.09
C TRP A 38 -5.33 -37.29 -5.03
N ASN A 39 -6.40 -37.39 -4.27
CA ASN A 39 -6.59 -38.41 -3.26
C ASN A 39 -6.61 -39.83 -3.89
N ALA A 40 -7.26 -39.99 -5.04
CA ALA A 40 -7.31 -41.24 -5.77
C ALA A 40 -5.92 -41.69 -6.27
N LEU A 41 -5.10 -40.76 -6.77
CA LEU A 41 -3.74 -41.00 -7.22
C LEU A 41 -2.82 -41.46 -6.07
N ASN A 42 -3.04 -40.92 -4.87
CA ASN A 42 -2.29 -41.28 -3.66
C ASN A 42 -2.88 -42.47 -2.90
N ALA A 43 -3.99 -43.02 -3.34
CA ALA A 43 -4.54 -44.23 -2.73
C ALA A 43 -3.70 -45.44 -3.08
N TYR A 44 -3.55 -46.36 -2.11
CA TYR A 44 -2.84 -47.60 -2.35
C TYR A 44 -3.57 -48.49 -3.37
N GLU A 45 -2.82 -49.00 -4.32
CA GLU A 45 -3.34 -49.97 -5.27
C GLU A 45 -3.71 -51.26 -4.58
N VAL A 46 -4.66 -51.95 -5.16
CA VAL A 46 -5.08 -53.28 -4.70
C VAL A 46 -4.91 -54.30 -5.83
N GLU A 47 -4.60 -55.52 -5.45
CA GLU A 47 -4.53 -56.64 -6.35
C GLU A 47 -5.52 -57.76 -5.97
N TYR A 48 -5.98 -58.49 -6.96
CA TYR A 48 -6.83 -59.66 -6.75
C TYR A 48 -5.96 -60.88 -6.63
N VAL A 49 -5.97 -61.52 -5.45
CA VAL A 49 -5.24 -62.74 -5.22
C VAL A 49 -6.23 -63.90 -5.18
N THR A 50 -5.97 -64.90 -6.00
CA THR A 50 -6.77 -66.11 -6.04
C THR A 50 -6.16 -67.16 -5.12
N ASN A 51 -6.83 -67.47 -4.04
CA ASN A 51 -6.41 -68.47 -3.08
C ASN A 51 -7.21 -69.79 -3.29
N LEU A 52 -6.54 -70.90 -3.21
CA LEU A 52 -7.20 -72.16 -3.12
C LEU A 52 -7.53 -72.45 -1.65
N VAL A 53 -8.81 -72.52 -1.33
CA VAL A 53 -9.28 -72.79 0.03
C VAL A 53 -9.98 -74.14 0.05
N ALA A 54 -9.57 -75.03 0.95
CA ALA A 54 -10.26 -76.26 1.20
C ALA A 54 -11.37 -76.00 2.21
N ASP A 55 -12.57 -76.53 1.93
CA ASP A 55 -13.65 -76.54 2.91
C ASP A 55 -13.40 -77.68 3.96
N LYS A 56 -14.27 -77.78 4.94
CA LYS A 56 -14.17 -78.74 6.03
C LYS A 56 -14.20 -80.23 5.54
N ASP A 57 -14.67 -80.47 4.32
CA ASP A 57 -14.80 -81.75 3.67
C ASP A 57 -13.64 -82.00 2.67
N GLY A 58 -12.62 -81.11 2.67
CA GLY A 58 -11.43 -81.19 1.80
C GLY A 58 -11.69 -80.86 0.35
N LYS A 59 -12.85 -80.29 -0.01
CA LYS A 59 -13.17 -79.82 -1.37
C LYS A 59 -12.52 -78.47 -1.62
N LEU A 60 -11.69 -78.38 -2.65
CA LEU A 60 -10.99 -77.20 -3.06
C LEU A 60 -11.95 -76.24 -3.81
N SER A 61 -11.97 -75.03 -3.38
CA SER A 61 -12.64 -73.87 -4.07
C SER A 61 -11.68 -72.71 -4.24
N THR A 62 -11.85 -71.95 -5.30
CA THR A 62 -11.10 -70.72 -5.53
C THR A 62 -11.80 -69.58 -4.81
N GLN A 63 -11.08 -68.92 -3.92
CA GLN A 63 -11.52 -67.68 -3.30
C GLN A 63 -10.67 -66.52 -3.82
N VAL A 64 -11.32 -65.49 -4.38
CA VAL A 64 -10.65 -64.27 -4.74
C VAL A 64 -10.70 -63.31 -3.57
N THR A 65 -9.54 -62.91 -3.09
CA THR A 65 -9.40 -61.86 -2.06
C THR A 65 -8.75 -60.63 -2.66
N VAL A 66 -9.08 -59.48 -2.11
CA VAL A 66 -8.47 -58.20 -2.49
C VAL A 66 -7.49 -57.83 -1.39
N GLN A 67 -6.25 -57.62 -1.74
CA GLN A 67 -5.21 -57.13 -0.83
C GLN A 67 -4.50 -55.91 -1.39
N ASP A 68 -3.81 -55.17 -0.54
CA ASP A 68 -2.99 -54.04 -0.99
C ASP A 68 -1.82 -54.60 -1.82
N LYS A 69 -1.56 -53.95 -2.97
CA LYS A 69 -0.41 -54.26 -3.83
C LYS A 69 0.87 -53.81 -3.14
N ILE A 70 1.85 -54.69 -3.15
CA ILE A 70 3.14 -54.49 -2.50
C ILE A 70 4.24 -54.43 -3.56
N ASP A 71 5.11 -53.45 -3.49
CA ASP A 71 6.36 -53.47 -4.24
C ASP A 71 7.24 -54.64 -3.80
N ILE A 72 7.74 -55.41 -4.77
CA ILE A 72 8.46 -56.66 -4.49
C ILE A 72 9.83 -56.37 -3.84
N SER A 73 10.46 -55.24 -4.18
CA SER A 73 11.80 -54.91 -3.70
C SER A 73 11.76 -54.26 -2.32
N THR A 74 10.88 -53.29 -2.11
CA THR A 74 10.81 -52.51 -0.87
C THR A 74 9.88 -53.09 0.18
N LYS A 75 9.00 -54.02 -0.23
CA LYS A 75 7.92 -54.58 0.61
C LYS A 75 6.92 -53.56 1.11
N ALA A 76 6.95 -52.35 0.56
CA ALA A 76 6.01 -51.26 0.88
C ALA A 76 4.73 -51.35 0.01
N ARG A 77 3.63 -50.82 0.52
CA ARG A 77 2.43 -50.63 -0.28
C ARG A 77 2.70 -49.56 -1.31
N ILE A 78 2.19 -49.74 -2.53
CA ILE A 78 2.42 -48.87 -3.67
C ILE A 78 1.15 -48.12 -4.02
N THR A 79 1.26 -46.83 -4.28
CA THR A 79 0.15 -45.97 -4.72
C THR A 79 -0.06 -46.08 -6.23
N LEU A 80 -1.22 -45.67 -6.71
CA LEU A 80 -1.49 -45.61 -8.15
C LEU A 80 -0.49 -44.66 -8.85
N LEU A 81 -0.09 -43.59 -8.16
CA LEU A 81 0.86 -42.60 -8.66
C LEU A 81 2.25 -43.21 -8.89
N GLU A 82 2.72 -44.02 -7.94
CA GLU A 82 4.01 -44.70 -8.03
C GLU A 82 3.99 -45.80 -9.09
N ASP A 83 2.96 -46.66 -9.12
CA ASP A 83 2.92 -47.82 -10.01
C ASP A 83 2.66 -47.44 -11.49
N LYS A 84 1.71 -46.52 -11.76
CA LYS A 84 1.29 -46.20 -13.13
C LYS A 84 2.03 -45.03 -13.74
N TYR A 85 2.47 -44.10 -12.92
CA TYR A 85 3.14 -42.90 -13.41
C TYR A 85 4.65 -42.92 -13.14
N GLU A 86 5.15 -43.95 -12.47
CA GLU A 86 6.57 -44.11 -12.15
C GLU A 86 7.14 -42.91 -11.41
N THR A 87 6.34 -42.33 -10.48
CA THR A 87 6.74 -41.17 -9.70
C THR A 87 7.26 -41.60 -8.33
N GLU A 88 8.13 -40.78 -7.79
CA GLU A 88 8.59 -40.82 -6.40
C GLU A 88 8.17 -39.57 -5.65
N THR A 89 8.11 -39.67 -4.35
CA THR A 89 7.70 -38.55 -3.48
C THR A 89 8.68 -38.34 -2.34
N PRO A 90 9.95 -37.94 -2.62
CA PRO A 90 10.89 -37.60 -1.57
C PRO A 90 10.31 -36.50 -0.66
N VAL A 91 10.61 -36.60 0.62
CA VAL A 91 10.06 -35.75 1.68
C VAL A 91 11.20 -35.12 2.46
N GLY A 92 11.05 -33.88 2.84
CA GLY A 92 12.03 -33.17 3.64
C GLY A 92 11.73 -31.69 3.79
N THR A 93 12.64 -30.95 4.37
CA THR A 93 12.52 -29.51 4.53
C THR A 93 12.98 -28.79 3.26
N LEU A 94 12.13 -27.90 2.72
CA LEU A 94 12.53 -27.03 1.61
C LEU A 94 13.48 -25.96 2.14
N VAL A 95 14.76 -26.03 1.79
CA VAL A 95 15.79 -25.13 2.33
C VAL A 95 16.24 -24.04 1.37
N ALA A 96 16.02 -24.21 0.06
CA ALA A 96 16.34 -23.16 -0.92
C ALA A 96 15.37 -23.19 -2.11
N VAL A 97 15.10 -22.00 -2.65
CA VAL A 97 14.35 -21.78 -3.89
C VAL A 97 15.05 -20.68 -4.67
N ASN A 98 15.71 -21.03 -5.77
CA ASN A 98 16.49 -20.10 -6.57
C ASN A 98 15.95 -20.04 -8.00
N LYS A 99 15.76 -18.84 -8.57
CA LYS A 99 15.42 -18.70 -9.98
C LYS A 99 16.64 -19.05 -10.84
N GLU A 100 16.45 -19.78 -11.93
CA GLU A 100 17.54 -20.05 -12.88
C GLU A 100 17.83 -18.80 -13.72
N ASN A 101 19.13 -18.43 -13.83
CA ASN A 101 19.56 -17.24 -14.55
C ASN A 101 19.09 -17.23 -16.01
N GLY A 102 18.45 -16.14 -16.42
CA GLY A 102 17.92 -15.94 -17.78
C GLY A 102 16.80 -16.92 -18.18
N LYS A 103 16.10 -17.54 -17.21
CA LYS A 103 15.00 -18.48 -17.46
C LYS A 103 13.83 -18.25 -16.54
N ASP A 104 12.64 -18.65 -16.98
CA ASP A 104 11.42 -18.68 -16.16
C ASP A 104 11.27 -19.98 -15.35
N THR A 105 12.39 -20.54 -14.90
CA THR A 105 12.44 -21.77 -14.12
C THR A 105 13.20 -21.58 -12.82
N TYR A 106 12.94 -22.47 -11.87
CA TYR A 106 13.51 -22.44 -10.52
C TYR A 106 14.27 -23.73 -10.23
N ASN A 107 15.26 -23.62 -9.38
CA ASN A 107 15.90 -24.72 -8.69
C ASN A 107 15.44 -24.72 -7.23
N ILE A 108 15.15 -25.89 -6.69
CA ILE A 108 14.86 -26.06 -5.27
C ILE A 108 15.86 -27.02 -4.65
N THR A 109 16.15 -26.83 -3.37
CA THR A 109 16.93 -27.78 -2.56
C THR A 109 16.11 -28.19 -1.36
N VAL A 110 16.06 -29.49 -1.12
CA VAL A 110 15.32 -30.11 -0.03
C VAL A 110 16.30 -30.89 0.84
N LEU A 111 16.31 -30.61 2.14
CA LEU A 111 16.98 -31.43 3.13
C LEU A 111 16.10 -32.66 3.38
N LEU A 112 16.50 -33.80 2.81
CA LEU A 112 15.72 -35.03 2.84
C LEU A 112 15.65 -35.62 4.26
N ARG A 113 14.52 -36.25 4.56
CA ARG A 113 14.34 -37.03 5.78
C ARG A 113 13.81 -38.43 5.46
N ASP A 114 13.98 -39.35 6.40
CA ASP A 114 13.49 -40.73 6.30
C ASP A 114 14.01 -41.49 5.07
N VAL A 115 15.21 -41.12 4.57
CA VAL A 115 15.83 -41.68 3.37
C VAL A 115 16.22 -43.15 3.64
N LYS A 116 15.92 -44.02 2.68
CA LYS A 116 16.30 -45.44 2.70
C LYS A 116 17.28 -45.74 1.58
N ASP A 117 18.13 -46.73 1.78
CA ASP A 117 19.11 -47.17 0.76
C ASP A 117 18.49 -47.56 -0.59
N SER A 118 17.18 -47.85 -0.62
CA SER A 118 16.43 -48.20 -1.83
C SER A 118 15.86 -47.00 -2.58
N ASP A 119 15.91 -45.79 -2.01
CA ASP A 119 15.33 -44.60 -2.59
C ASP A 119 16.22 -44.06 -3.72
N SER A 120 15.62 -43.58 -4.80
CA SER A 120 16.37 -43.00 -5.94
C SER A 120 17.00 -41.65 -5.59
N TYR A 121 16.43 -40.96 -4.63
CA TYR A 121 16.89 -39.66 -4.14
C TYR A 121 17.40 -39.85 -2.70
N GLN A 122 18.70 -39.75 -2.51
CA GLN A 122 19.35 -39.96 -1.21
C GLN A 122 19.98 -38.68 -0.64
N GLY A 123 20.03 -37.62 -1.45
CA GLY A 123 20.76 -36.41 -1.10
C GLY A 123 22.28 -36.55 -1.25
N ASP A 124 22.99 -35.49 -0.98
CA ASP A 124 24.45 -35.47 -0.82
C ASP A 124 24.85 -35.94 0.60
N ASP A 125 26.14 -35.75 0.95
CA ASP A 125 26.68 -36.13 2.27
C ASP A 125 25.99 -35.38 3.44
N ASP A 126 25.38 -34.20 3.15
CA ASP A 126 24.60 -33.40 4.11
C ASP A 126 23.08 -33.66 4.03
N GLY A 127 22.65 -34.61 3.19
CA GLY A 127 21.26 -34.96 2.98
C GLY A 127 20.49 -34.01 2.07
N LEU A 128 21.19 -33.12 1.35
CA LEU A 128 20.60 -32.12 0.48
C LEU A 128 20.37 -32.66 -0.92
N GLN A 129 19.12 -32.55 -1.40
CA GLN A 129 18.73 -32.97 -2.75
C GLN A 129 18.25 -31.74 -3.53
N SER A 130 18.92 -31.46 -4.64
CA SER A 130 18.51 -30.39 -5.56
C SER A 130 17.68 -30.94 -6.72
N PHE A 131 16.66 -30.16 -7.11
CA PHE A 131 15.83 -30.37 -8.28
C PHE A 131 15.82 -29.08 -9.12
N SER A 132 15.89 -29.20 -10.43
CA SER A 132 16.02 -28.07 -11.37
C SER A 132 14.89 -28.02 -12.41
N LYS A 133 14.83 -26.93 -13.18
CA LYS A 133 13.88 -26.71 -14.27
C LYS A 133 12.41 -26.71 -13.83
N ILE A 134 12.13 -26.16 -12.67
CA ILE A 134 10.80 -26.12 -12.07
C ILE A 134 10.10 -24.85 -12.54
N SER A 135 8.90 -24.98 -13.14
CA SER A 135 8.16 -23.85 -13.72
C SER A 135 7.42 -22.98 -12.70
N ALA A 136 7.27 -23.44 -11.45
CA ALA A 136 6.55 -22.72 -10.41
C ALA A 136 7.51 -22.24 -9.30
N ASN A 137 7.24 -21.04 -8.77
CA ASN A 137 7.94 -20.50 -7.61
C ASN A 137 7.35 -21.06 -6.31
N TYR A 138 8.12 -21.83 -5.58
CA TYR A 138 7.74 -22.42 -4.29
C TYR A 138 8.34 -21.69 -3.07
N ALA A 139 8.79 -20.46 -3.21
CA ALA A 139 9.37 -19.67 -2.11
C ALA A 139 8.42 -19.53 -0.89
N SER A 140 7.11 -19.58 -1.11
CA SER A 140 6.12 -19.56 -0.02
C SER A 140 6.15 -20.82 0.87
N LEU A 141 6.80 -21.90 0.43
CA LEU A 141 6.96 -23.14 1.17
C LEU A 141 8.34 -23.26 1.84
N LEU A 142 9.19 -22.24 1.69
CA LEU A 142 10.52 -22.25 2.29
C LEU A 142 10.44 -22.53 3.80
N GLY A 143 11.29 -23.41 4.30
CA GLY A 143 11.33 -23.85 5.68
C GLY A 143 10.30 -24.91 6.07
N GLN A 144 9.32 -25.17 5.23
CA GLN A 144 8.30 -26.16 5.51
C GLN A 144 8.76 -27.59 5.16
N ASP A 145 8.20 -28.56 5.84
CA ASP A 145 8.27 -29.96 5.44
C ASP A 145 7.41 -30.12 4.19
N VAL A 146 8.04 -30.59 3.12
CA VAL A 146 7.41 -30.71 1.81
C VAL A 146 7.55 -32.11 1.24
N LYS A 147 6.63 -32.44 0.36
CA LYS A 147 6.68 -33.62 -0.51
C LYS A 147 6.90 -33.12 -1.94
N VAL A 148 7.95 -33.61 -2.59
CA VAL A 148 8.25 -33.32 -3.99
C VAL A 148 7.72 -34.45 -4.85
N LEU A 149 6.74 -34.16 -5.70
CA LEU A 149 6.26 -35.13 -6.68
C LEU A 149 7.19 -35.10 -7.90
N VAL A 150 7.95 -36.15 -8.09
CA VAL A 150 9.00 -36.19 -9.10
C VAL A 150 8.94 -37.50 -9.89
N LYS A 151 9.22 -37.43 -11.18
CA LYS A 151 9.46 -38.57 -12.04
C LYS A 151 10.95 -38.64 -12.38
N PRO A 152 11.69 -39.64 -11.91
CA PRO A 152 13.09 -39.82 -12.29
C PRO A 152 13.20 -40.13 -13.79
N ASP A 153 14.26 -39.65 -14.42
CA ASP A 153 14.58 -40.11 -15.76
C ASP A 153 15.14 -41.54 -15.73
N LYS A 154 15.26 -42.19 -16.89
CA LYS A 154 15.78 -43.57 -17.00
C LYS A 154 17.22 -43.73 -16.51
N ASN A 155 17.95 -42.64 -16.30
CA ASN A 155 19.35 -42.60 -15.86
C ASN A 155 19.48 -42.05 -14.43
N GLY A 156 18.38 -41.65 -13.78
CA GLY A 156 18.36 -41.07 -12.44
C GLY A 156 18.98 -39.66 -12.30
N LYS A 157 19.25 -38.99 -13.43
CA LYS A 157 19.99 -37.71 -13.41
C LYS A 157 19.13 -36.46 -13.68
N ASP A 158 18.08 -36.60 -14.48
CA ASP A 158 17.20 -35.46 -14.82
C ASP A 158 15.77 -35.77 -14.36
N ALA A 159 15.42 -35.29 -13.19
CA ALA A 159 14.09 -35.49 -12.65
C ALA A 159 13.11 -34.45 -13.25
N THR A 160 11.91 -34.89 -13.57
CA THR A 160 10.81 -33.96 -13.88
C THR A 160 9.99 -33.76 -12.61
N VAL A 161 10.03 -32.55 -12.06
CA VAL A 161 9.20 -32.16 -10.90
C VAL A 161 7.82 -31.72 -11.38
N TYR A 162 6.78 -32.42 -10.92
CA TYR A 162 5.39 -32.10 -11.22
C TYR A 162 4.77 -31.15 -10.19
N GLY A 163 5.31 -31.11 -8.97
CA GLY A 163 4.86 -30.22 -7.93
C GLY A 163 5.59 -30.40 -6.61
N VAL A 164 5.48 -29.37 -5.75
CA VAL A 164 5.98 -29.39 -4.38
C VAL A 164 4.83 -29.01 -3.47
N TYR A 165 4.58 -29.79 -2.44
CA TYR A 165 3.42 -29.66 -1.58
C TYR A 165 3.84 -29.69 -0.12
N ALA A 166 3.32 -28.74 0.68
CA ALA A 166 3.49 -28.80 2.13
C ALA A 166 2.82 -30.04 2.71
N THR A 167 3.46 -30.69 3.68
CA THR A 167 2.84 -31.78 4.41
C THR A 167 1.97 -31.27 5.56
N SER A 168 1.17 -32.13 6.16
CA SER A 168 0.34 -31.80 7.33
C SER A 168 1.13 -31.55 8.61
N LYS A 169 2.46 -31.74 8.60
CA LYS A 169 3.32 -31.55 9.77
C LYS A 169 3.64 -30.08 10.07
N ASN A 170 3.32 -29.18 9.14
CA ASN A 170 3.71 -27.80 9.27
C ASN A 170 2.71 -26.99 10.09
N THR A 171 3.20 -26.25 11.07
CA THR A 171 2.53 -25.09 11.64
C THR A 171 3.28 -23.83 11.20
N VAL A 172 2.59 -22.93 10.47
CA VAL A 172 3.18 -21.71 9.91
C VAL A 172 2.46 -20.50 10.47
N VAL A 173 3.21 -19.58 11.07
CA VAL A 173 2.69 -18.35 11.68
C VAL A 173 3.41 -17.17 11.08
N THR A 174 2.69 -16.35 10.30
CA THR A 174 3.22 -15.09 9.76
C THR A 174 2.66 -13.92 10.54
N THR A 175 3.52 -13.05 11.04
CA THR A 175 3.15 -11.87 11.81
C THR A 175 4.09 -10.71 11.52
N LEU A 176 3.70 -9.49 11.92
CA LEU A 176 4.63 -8.39 12.03
C LEU A 176 5.47 -8.54 13.28
N LYS A 177 6.73 -8.18 13.23
CA LYS A 177 7.56 -8.19 14.44
C LYS A 177 6.94 -7.35 15.56
N ASN A 178 6.31 -6.25 15.21
CA ASN A 178 5.61 -5.37 16.16
C ASN A 178 4.48 -6.05 16.94
N ASP A 179 3.88 -7.09 16.38
CA ASP A 179 2.73 -7.80 16.95
C ASP A 179 3.16 -9.04 17.75
N ILE A 180 4.46 -9.21 17.95
CA ILE A 180 5.01 -10.23 18.83
C ILE A 180 5.07 -9.66 20.23
N ASP A 181 4.18 -10.12 21.08
CA ASP A 181 4.20 -9.84 22.50
C ASP A 181 5.19 -10.79 23.18
N ASP A 182 6.20 -10.23 23.85
CA ASP A 182 7.20 -10.93 24.66
C ASP A 182 7.80 -12.21 24.08
N ALA A 183 8.97 -12.07 23.47
CA ALA A 183 9.91 -13.17 23.44
C ALA A 183 10.51 -13.34 24.86
N ASP A 184 9.81 -14.06 25.72
CA ASP A 184 10.26 -14.30 27.09
C ASP A 184 11.37 -15.35 27.11
N LYS A 185 12.59 -14.91 27.40
CA LYS A 185 13.75 -15.79 27.60
C LYS A 185 13.51 -16.92 28.58
N SER A 186 12.81 -16.63 29.67
CA SER A 186 12.65 -17.59 30.77
C SER A 186 11.68 -18.71 30.41
N ASN A 187 10.75 -18.46 29.50
CA ASN A 187 9.67 -19.39 29.15
C ASN A 187 9.81 -20.05 27.78
N SER A 188 10.87 -19.76 27.01
CA SER A 188 11.11 -20.35 25.68
C SER A 188 9.89 -20.25 24.78
N LYS A 189 9.26 -19.07 24.75
CA LYS A 189 8.04 -18.83 23.96
C LYS A 189 7.94 -17.39 23.51
N PHE A 190 7.17 -17.17 22.45
CA PHE A 190 6.66 -15.87 22.05
C PHE A 190 5.14 -15.92 21.90
N VAL A 191 4.49 -14.79 21.96
CA VAL A 191 3.03 -14.67 21.87
C VAL A 191 2.68 -13.85 20.63
N VAL A 192 1.80 -14.38 19.78
CA VAL A 192 1.26 -13.69 18.63
C VAL A 192 -0.26 -13.74 18.71
N ASN A 193 -0.92 -12.59 18.71
CA ASN A 193 -2.38 -12.48 18.83
C ASN A 193 -2.97 -13.27 20.02
N GLY A 194 -2.25 -13.31 21.15
CA GLY A 194 -2.67 -14.02 22.36
C GLY A 194 -2.40 -15.54 22.33
N VAL A 195 -1.88 -16.07 21.24
CA VAL A 195 -1.49 -17.48 21.12
C VAL A 195 0.00 -17.62 21.44
N SER A 196 0.32 -18.52 22.36
CA SER A 196 1.70 -18.79 22.78
C SER A 196 2.31 -19.88 21.92
N TYR A 197 3.46 -19.58 21.32
CA TYR A 197 4.25 -20.52 20.54
C TYR A 197 5.54 -20.84 21.30
N LYS A 198 5.86 -22.10 21.45
CA LYS A 198 7.11 -22.55 22.05
C LYS A 198 8.24 -22.37 21.03
N ILE A 199 9.44 -22.09 21.53
CA ILE A 199 10.65 -21.96 20.72
C ILE A 199 11.63 -23.04 21.15
N TYR A 200 12.39 -23.60 20.20
CA TYR A 200 13.44 -24.56 20.50
C TYR A 200 14.58 -23.87 21.29
N GLY A 201 15.02 -24.49 22.34
CA GLY A 201 16.33 -24.36 22.99
C GLY A 201 16.82 -22.99 23.45
N ILE A 202 16.14 -22.36 24.40
CA ILE A 202 16.82 -21.38 25.24
C ILE A 202 17.67 -22.12 26.27
N ASN A 203 18.99 -22.02 26.22
CA ASN A 203 20.00 -22.57 27.13
C ASN A 203 20.50 -24.00 26.85
N THR A 204 20.32 -24.55 25.71
CA THR A 204 20.94 -25.82 25.29
C THR A 204 21.88 -25.61 24.11
N LYS A 205 22.57 -26.61 23.69
CA LYS A 205 23.61 -26.56 22.66
C LYS A 205 23.25 -25.71 21.42
N ALA A 206 24.23 -25.15 20.75
CA ALA A 206 24.07 -24.27 19.58
C ALA A 206 23.20 -24.85 18.45
N GLU A 207 23.09 -26.17 18.37
CA GLU A 207 22.26 -26.92 17.45
C GLU A 207 20.74 -26.84 17.71
N ASP A 208 20.34 -26.40 18.92
CA ASP A 208 18.94 -26.33 19.37
C ASP A 208 18.38 -24.91 19.41
N THR A 209 19.04 -23.94 18.76
CA THR A 209 18.59 -22.54 18.79
C THR A 209 17.74 -22.21 17.55
N VAL A 210 16.61 -21.51 17.76
CA VAL A 210 15.82 -20.96 16.63
C VAL A 210 16.65 -19.92 15.92
N LYS A 211 16.79 -20.07 14.61
CA LYS A 211 17.45 -19.13 13.73
C LYS A 211 16.39 -18.44 12.85
N VAL A 212 16.55 -17.14 12.64
CA VAL A 212 15.74 -16.39 11.70
C VAL A 212 16.62 -16.04 10.51
N TYR A 213 16.22 -16.52 9.37
CA TYR A 213 16.93 -16.34 8.11
C TYR A 213 16.31 -15.21 7.30
N THR A 214 17.09 -14.60 6.42
CA THR A 214 16.53 -13.82 5.32
C THR A 214 16.03 -14.77 4.23
N THR A 215 15.10 -14.30 3.43
CA THR A 215 14.43 -15.07 2.40
C THR A 215 15.35 -15.79 1.40
N ALA A 216 14.85 -16.80 0.76
CA ALA A 216 15.32 -17.60 -0.36
C ALA A 216 16.16 -18.83 0.00
N ASP A 217 16.96 -18.80 1.06
CA ASP A 217 17.89 -19.87 1.38
C ASP A 217 18.08 -19.93 2.89
N LEU A 218 17.99 -21.13 3.48
CA LEU A 218 18.19 -21.37 4.92
C LEU A 218 19.63 -21.78 5.20
N THR A 219 20.58 -21.01 4.72
CA THR A 219 22.00 -21.21 4.99
C THR A 219 22.48 -20.42 6.20
N ASP A 220 23.56 -20.86 6.82
CA ASP A 220 24.14 -20.17 7.97
C ASP A 220 24.61 -18.73 7.66
N THR A 221 24.88 -18.41 6.40
CA THR A 221 25.29 -17.07 5.98
C THR A 221 24.15 -16.06 5.96
N ASN A 222 22.91 -16.51 5.92
CA ASN A 222 21.72 -15.67 5.83
C ASN A 222 20.99 -15.48 7.16
N ILE A 223 21.61 -15.84 8.27
CA ILE A 223 21.03 -15.68 9.60
C ILE A 223 21.03 -14.21 9.99
N VAL A 224 19.87 -13.65 10.30
CA VAL A 224 19.70 -12.28 10.78
C VAL A 224 19.48 -12.17 12.27
N ALA A 225 18.99 -13.23 12.89
CA ALA A 225 18.79 -13.32 14.34
C ALA A 225 18.88 -14.75 14.80
N GLU A 226 19.52 -14.94 15.94
CA GLU A 226 19.55 -16.21 16.65
C GLU A 226 18.97 -16.01 18.06
N ASN A 227 18.36 -17.04 18.60
CA ASN A 227 17.96 -17.06 20.00
C ASN A 227 19.20 -17.31 20.87
N GLY A 228 20.05 -16.33 20.98
CA GLY A 228 21.33 -16.40 21.65
C GLY A 228 21.23 -16.22 23.17
N THR A 229 22.39 -16.30 23.83
CA THR A 229 22.54 -16.18 25.31
C THR A 229 22.05 -14.85 25.90
N ASP A 230 21.93 -13.80 25.11
CA ASP A 230 21.46 -12.47 25.51
C ASP A 230 19.97 -12.23 25.26
N GLY A 231 19.24 -13.22 24.66
CA GLY A 231 17.78 -13.32 24.52
C GLY A 231 17.13 -12.21 23.75
N THR A 232 17.77 -11.71 22.74
CA THR A 232 17.21 -10.71 21.85
C THR A 232 16.96 -11.30 20.48
N LEU A 233 16.20 -12.40 20.45
CA LEU A 233 15.62 -12.91 19.21
C LEU A 233 14.91 -11.72 18.54
N LEU A 234 15.17 -11.49 17.26
CA LEU A 234 14.58 -10.43 16.45
C LEU A 234 15.05 -8.97 16.75
N LYS A 235 16.05 -8.75 17.59
CA LYS A 235 16.54 -7.41 17.91
C LYS A 235 16.90 -6.56 16.69
N ASN A 236 17.47 -7.19 15.67
CA ASN A 236 17.93 -6.51 14.45
C ASN A 236 16.86 -6.44 13.34
N ILE A 237 15.67 -6.98 13.59
CA ILE A 237 14.56 -6.97 12.64
C ILE A 237 13.69 -5.76 12.92
N PRO A 238 13.38 -4.92 11.92
CA PRO A 238 12.52 -3.75 12.11
C PRO A 238 11.09 -4.13 12.52
N ASP A 239 10.43 -3.29 13.32
CA ASP A 239 9.06 -3.55 13.79
C ASP A 239 8.03 -3.70 12.68
N TYR A 240 8.26 -3.09 11.52
CA TYR A 240 7.41 -3.18 10.33
C TYR A 240 7.65 -4.44 9.48
N ALA A 241 8.64 -5.23 9.84
CA ALA A 241 8.99 -6.42 9.06
C ALA A 241 8.03 -7.58 9.34
N LYS A 242 7.71 -8.33 8.30
CA LYS A 242 7.02 -9.62 8.45
C LYS A 242 8.01 -10.72 8.75
N VAL A 243 7.69 -11.53 9.74
CA VAL A 243 8.44 -12.74 10.08
C VAL A 243 7.47 -13.92 10.01
N THR A 244 7.88 -14.96 9.33
CA THR A 244 7.18 -16.25 9.27
C THR A 244 7.92 -17.23 10.14
N PHE A 245 7.27 -17.77 11.15
CA PHE A 245 7.78 -18.82 12.04
C PHE A 245 7.19 -20.16 11.62
N ILE A 246 8.02 -21.18 11.65
CA ILE A 246 7.69 -22.52 11.13
C ILE A 246 8.09 -23.57 12.15
N ASP A 247 7.11 -24.39 12.54
CA ASP A 247 7.29 -25.74 13.07
C ASP A 247 7.03 -26.70 11.88
N ASN A 248 8.01 -27.47 11.49
CA ASN A 248 7.92 -28.34 10.32
C ASN A 248 7.96 -29.84 10.65
N ASN A 249 7.88 -30.19 11.93
CA ASN A 249 8.00 -31.56 12.40
C ASN A 249 6.84 -32.02 13.31
N ASP A 250 5.87 -31.10 13.59
CA ASP A 250 4.67 -31.32 14.42
C ASP A 250 5.01 -31.63 15.88
N ASP A 251 6.05 -30.98 16.43
CA ASP A 251 6.44 -31.13 17.84
C ASP A 251 5.97 -29.98 18.74
N ASP A 252 5.12 -29.11 18.23
CA ASP A 252 4.60 -27.88 18.88
C ASP A 252 5.70 -26.85 19.21
N LYS A 253 6.82 -26.85 18.52
CA LYS A 253 7.90 -25.88 18.70
C LYS A 253 8.33 -25.29 17.37
N ILE A 254 8.63 -24.02 17.38
CA ILE A 254 9.15 -23.33 16.18
C ILE A 254 10.59 -23.77 15.95
N ASP A 255 10.86 -24.30 14.77
CA ASP A 255 12.18 -24.71 14.31
C ASP A 255 12.96 -23.53 13.75
N PHE A 256 12.32 -22.67 12.94
CA PHE A 256 12.96 -21.46 12.40
C PHE A 256 11.97 -20.35 12.04
N GLY A 257 12.55 -19.19 11.78
CA GLY A 257 11.85 -18.04 11.22
C GLY A 257 12.42 -17.61 9.88
N ILE A 258 11.59 -16.95 9.08
CA ILE A 258 12.01 -16.35 7.82
C ILE A 258 11.59 -14.88 7.82
N TYR A 259 12.55 -14.01 7.55
CA TYR A 259 12.36 -12.57 7.44
C TYR A 259 12.64 -12.10 6.01
N THR A 260 11.71 -11.33 5.43
CA THR A 260 11.91 -10.72 4.12
C THR A 260 12.23 -9.23 4.29
N PRO A 261 13.49 -8.82 4.14
CA PRO A 261 13.86 -7.41 4.18
C PRO A 261 13.33 -6.68 2.94
N PHE A 262 13.01 -5.40 3.12
CA PHE A 262 12.68 -4.52 2.01
C PHE A 262 13.16 -3.09 2.25
N THR A 263 13.32 -2.32 1.18
CA THR A 263 13.59 -0.90 1.22
C THR A 263 12.37 -0.14 0.76
N PHE A 264 11.93 0.84 1.54
CA PHE A 264 10.91 1.78 1.12
C PHE A 264 11.57 2.92 0.35
N ALA A 265 11.14 3.19 -0.87
CA ALA A 265 11.85 4.08 -1.76
C ALA A 265 10.91 4.94 -2.62
N LYS A 266 11.48 5.94 -3.27
CA LYS A 266 10.80 6.79 -4.26
C LYS A 266 11.48 6.62 -5.62
N ILE A 267 10.71 6.46 -6.68
CA ILE A 267 11.24 6.43 -8.06
C ILE A 267 11.69 7.85 -8.41
N THR A 268 12.98 8.03 -8.67
CA THR A 268 13.59 9.32 -9.02
C THR A 268 13.84 9.46 -10.51
N TYR A 269 14.02 8.35 -11.21
CA TYR A 269 14.18 8.28 -12.65
C TYR A 269 13.54 7.00 -13.19
N LEU A 270 12.91 7.10 -14.34
CA LEU A 270 12.32 5.96 -15.06
C LEU A 270 12.45 6.19 -16.56
N SER A 271 12.98 5.21 -17.26
CA SER A 271 13.04 5.11 -18.72
C SER A 271 12.52 3.74 -19.17
N SER A 272 12.66 3.40 -20.45
CA SER A 272 12.29 2.08 -20.97
C SER A 272 13.15 0.95 -20.43
N ASP A 273 14.39 1.25 -20.07
CA ASP A 273 15.46 0.30 -19.74
C ASP A 273 16.01 0.46 -18.32
N THR A 274 15.67 1.54 -17.60
CA THR A 274 16.25 1.79 -16.29
C THR A 274 15.24 2.41 -15.33
N VAL A 275 15.21 1.90 -14.09
CA VAL A 275 14.54 2.53 -12.95
C VAL A 275 15.57 2.89 -11.88
N THR A 276 15.56 4.15 -11.41
CA THR A 276 16.36 4.58 -10.27
C THR A 276 15.46 4.93 -9.12
N VAL A 277 15.73 4.36 -7.97
CA VAL A 277 14.99 4.54 -6.73
C VAL A 277 15.88 5.13 -5.64
N LYS A 278 15.28 5.94 -4.78
CA LYS A 278 15.95 6.55 -3.61
C LYS A 278 15.23 6.09 -2.35
N ALA A 279 15.99 5.55 -1.40
CA ALA A 279 15.46 5.15 -0.11
C ALA A 279 14.90 6.35 0.67
N VAL A 280 13.75 6.16 1.31
CA VAL A 280 13.06 7.13 2.17
C VAL A 280 12.52 6.42 3.42
N GLY A 281 11.95 7.17 4.36
CA GLY A 281 11.37 6.59 5.57
C GLY A 281 12.39 5.98 6.52
N GLY A 282 13.64 6.44 6.47
CA GLY A 282 14.71 5.90 7.30
C GLY A 282 15.18 4.50 6.89
N THR A 283 14.79 4.01 5.71
CA THR A 283 15.27 2.74 5.14
C THR A 283 16.53 2.95 4.29
N LYS A 284 17.21 1.87 3.97
CA LYS A 284 18.41 1.87 3.13
C LYS A 284 18.46 0.57 2.33
N PHE A 285 19.10 0.63 1.17
CA PHE A 285 19.46 -0.56 0.40
C PHE A 285 20.59 -1.34 1.04
N THR A 286 20.84 -2.53 0.54
CA THR A 286 22.03 -3.32 0.88
C THR A 286 23.28 -2.46 0.79
N ASN A 287 24.26 -2.69 1.66
CA ASN A 287 25.47 -1.87 1.82
C ASN A 287 25.25 -0.43 2.32
N ASN A 288 24.06 -0.11 2.87
CA ASN A 288 23.69 1.23 3.31
C ASN A 288 23.56 2.28 2.20
N ASP A 289 23.36 1.87 0.97
CA ASP A 289 23.16 2.77 -0.15
C ASP A 289 21.85 3.57 -0.01
N ALA A 290 21.94 4.86 -0.36
CA ALA A 290 20.76 5.75 -0.32
C ALA A 290 19.93 5.69 -1.62
N SER A 291 20.52 5.21 -2.71
CA SER A 291 19.86 5.11 -4.03
C SER A 291 20.44 3.93 -4.80
N LYS A 292 19.58 3.31 -5.61
CA LYS A 292 19.99 2.20 -6.48
C LYS A 292 19.30 2.31 -7.84
N SER A 293 19.98 1.86 -8.88
CA SER A 293 19.45 1.77 -10.25
C SER A 293 19.38 0.31 -10.66
N TYR A 294 18.30 -0.06 -11.32
CA TYR A 294 18.07 -1.40 -11.83
C TYR A 294 17.84 -1.31 -13.34
N ASP A 295 18.40 -2.28 -14.05
CA ASP A 295 18.18 -2.48 -15.49
C ASP A 295 16.85 -3.22 -15.68
N LEU A 296 15.93 -2.67 -16.47
CA LEU A 296 14.62 -3.26 -16.74
C LEU A 296 14.64 -4.25 -17.92
N ASP A 297 15.73 -4.28 -18.68
CA ASP A 297 15.96 -5.32 -19.70
C ASP A 297 16.44 -6.63 -19.07
N ASP A 298 16.75 -6.60 -17.76
CA ASP A 298 17.17 -7.75 -16.99
C ASP A 298 15.93 -8.53 -16.51
N ASP A 299 15.84 -9.82 -16.84
CA ASP A 299 14.70 -10.70 -16.45
C ASP A 299 14.54 -10.83 -14.93
N ASP A 300 15.54 -10.36 -14.16
CA ASP A 300 15.55 -10.45 -12.71
C ASP A 300 14.93 -9.23 -12.00
N VAL A 301 14.52 -8.21 -12.75
CA VAL A 301 13.85 -7.03 -12.21
C VAL A 301 12.37 -7.02 -12.58
N ASN A 302 11.51 -7.10 -11.58
CA ASN A 302 10.07 -7.00 -11.75
C ASN A 302 9.54 -5.65 -11.25
N LEU A 303 9.23 -4.75 -12.19
CA LEU A 303 8.59 -3.48 -11.91
C LEU A 303 7.08 -3.59 -12.16
N TYR A 304 6.27 -3.10 -11.21
CA TYR A 304 4.81 -3.11 -11.39
C TYR A 304 4.38 -2.30 -12.63
N LYS A 305 3.26 -2.72 -13.21
CA LYS A 305 2.67 -2.07 -14.37
C LYS A 305 2.26 -0.62 -14.03
N ASP A 306 2.42 0.29 -15.00
CA ASP A 306 2.05 1.71 -14.89
C ASP A 306 2.88 2.49 -13.84
N ALA A 307 4.12 2.05 -13.58
CA ALA A 307 5.08 2.77 -12.76
C ALA A 307 5.36 4.16 -13.35
N ALA A 308 5.52 5.14 -12.48
CA ALA A 308 5.82 6.52 -12.85
C ALA A 308 6.91 7.11 -11.97
N LYS A 309 7.62 8.09 -12.52
CA LYS A 309 8.52 8.91 -11.72
C LYS A 309 7.73 9.58 -10.59
N ASP A 310 8.35 9.69 -9.43
CA ASP A 310 7.81 10.20 -8.18
C ASP A 310 6.86 9.24 -7.43
N ASP A 311 6.56 8.04 -7.95
CA ASP A 311 5.87 7.00 -7.19
C ASP A 311 6.69 6.53 -6.01
N TYR A 312 6.01 6.21 -4.90
CA TYR A 312 6.60 5.53 -3.74
C TYR A 312 6.41 4.03 -3.88
N VAL A 313 7.46 3.29 -3.54
CA VAL A 313 7.56 1.85 -3.82
C VAL A 313 8.18 1.08 -2.66
N VAL A 314 7.85 -0.18 -2.60
CA VAL A 314 8.53 -1.18 -1.76
C VAL A 314 9.44 -1.99 -2.67
N VAL A 315 10.73 -1.97 -2.39
CA VAL A 315 11.76 -2.69 -3.13
C VAL A 315 12.21 -3.87 -2.29
N THR A 316 12.02 -5.07 -2.78
CA THR A 316 12.50 -6.31 -2.17
C THR A 316 13.60 -6.88 -3.04
N GLU A 317 14.80 -6.91 -2.50
CA GLU A 317 15.96 -7.53 -3.13
C GLU A 317 16.15 -8.92 -2.54
N ASN A 318 16.05 -9.94 -3.35
CA ASN A 318 16.40 -11.29 -2.93
C ASN A 318 17.87 -11.50 -3.25
N GLY A 319 18.76 -11.04 -2.39
CA GLY A 319 20.21 -11.12 -2.54
C GLY A 319 20.75 -12.53 -2.28
N TYR A 320 20.10 -13.57 -2.79
CA TYR A 320 20.42 -14.95 -2.50
C TYR A 320 20.77 -15.68 -3.77
N ALA A 321 21.98 -16.10 -3.84
CA ALA A 321 22.57 -16.79 -4.98
C ALA A 321 22.71 -15.90 -6.24
N ALA A 322 23.25 -16.47 -7.30
CA ALA A 322 23.72 -15.79 -8.51
C ALA A 322 22.70 -14.96 -9.29
N ASP A 323 21.45 -14.92 -8.85
CA ASP A 323 20.34 -14.29 -9.54
C ASP A 323 19.59 -13.36 -8.59
N ASP A 324 20.03 -12.11 -8.54
CA ASP A 324 19.49 -11.01 -7.72
C ASP A 324 18.09 -10.59 -8.18
N TYR A 325 17.06 -11.42 -7.94
CA TYR A 325 15.68 -11.05 -8.26
C TYR A 325 15.24 -9.86 -7.42
N THR A 326 14.88 -8.77 -8.09
CA THR A 326 14.37 -7.56 -7.47
C THR A 326 12.89 -7.35 -7.81
N SER A 327 12.06 -7.22 -6.80
CA SER A 327 10.66 -6.86 -6.94
C SER A 327 10.44 -5.42 -6.51
N ILE A 328 9.84 -4.61 -7.39
CA ILE A 328 9.47 -3.21 -7.13
C ILE A 328 7.96 -3.10 -7.25
N VAL A 329 7.28 -2.89 -6.14
CA VAL A 329 5.82 -2.78 -6.08
C VAL A 329 5.40 -1.41 -5.56
N LYS A 330 4.26 -0.90 -6.01
CA LYS A 330 3.72 0.38 -5.56
C LYS A 330 3.37 0.33 -4.08
N ALA A 331 3.74 1.37 -3.34
CA ALA A 331 3.37 1.50 -1.94
C ALA A 331 1.86 1.77 -1.78
N ASP A 332 1.29 1.31 -0.69
CA ASP A 332 -0.08 1.67 -0.32
C ASP A 332 -0.16 3.14 0.10
N VAL A 333 -1.30 3.77 -0.19
CA VAL A 333 -1.56 5.17 0.17
C VAL A 333 -2.80 5.25 1.05
N VAL A 334 -2.65 5.92 2.18
CA VAL A 334 -3.76 6.26 3.08
C VAL A 334 -3.91 7.78 3.08
N SER A 335 -4.94 8.28 2.42
CA SER A 335 -5.23 9.71 2.37
C SER A 335 -6.19 10.11 3.47
N GLY A 336 -5.93 11.24 4.10
CA GLY A 336 -6.84 11.77 5.09
C GLY A 336 -6.20 12.71 6.10
N LYS A 337 -7.06 13.17 7.01
CA LYS A 337 -6.70 14.10 8.07
C LYS A 337 -6.03 13.36 9.23
N ALA A 338 -4.91 13.89 9.72
CA ALA A 338 -4.32 13.45 10.97
C ALA A 338 -5.21 13.85 12.15
N ASN A 339 -6.05 12.94 12.64
CA ASN A 339 -7.01 13.23 13.71
C ASN A 339 -6.34 13.34 15.09
N ALA A 340 -5.28 12.56 15.30
CA ALA A 340 -4.48 12.58 16.53
C ALA A 340 -3.07 12.06 16.21
N VAL A 341 -2.09 12.50 16.99
CA VAL A 341 -0.68 12.14 16.85
C VAL A 341 -0.13 11.75 18.24
N LYS A 342 0.65 10.67 18.30
CA LYS A 342 1.47 10.35 19.46
C LYS A 342 2.92 10.68 19.15
N THR A 343 3.58 11.41 20.03
CA THR A 343 4.98 11.82 19.87
C THR A 343 5.91 11.05 20.80
N GLY A 344 7.17 11.03 20.48
CA GLY A 344 8.28 10.61 21.31
C GLY A 344 9.37 11.69 21.31
N VAL A 345 10.36 11.52 22.18
CA VAL A 345 11.51 12.42 22.28
C VAL A 345 12.78 11.60 22.12
N VAL A 346 13.65 12.02 21.20
CA VAL A 346 14.96 11.41 21.02
C VAL A 346 15.81 11.67 22.26
N SER A 347 16.24 10.61 22.95
CA SER A 347 16.93 10.70 24.25
C SER A 347 18.21 11.54 24.20
N SER A 348 18.90 11.60 23.06
CA SER A 348 20.18 12.30 22.90
C SER A 348 20.06 13.79 22.53
N SER A 349 18.91 14.23 22.00
CA SER A 349 18.76 15.58 21.43
C SER A 349 17.56 16.36 21.92
N SER A 350 16.67 15.76 22.70
CA SER A 350 15.36 16.32 23.09
C SER A 350 14.47 16.72 21.90
N THR A 351 14.74 16.20 20.70
CA THR A 351 13.96 16.45 19.50
C THR A 351 12.72 15.58 19.53
N GLU A 352 11.54 16.20 19.34
CA GLU A 352 10.29 15.46 19.21
C GLU A 352 10.18 14.80 17.83
N TYR A 353 9.59 13.60 17.80
CA TYR A 353 9.27 12.87 16.59
C TYR A 353 7.88 12.24 16.69
N THR A 354 7.25 12.00 15.55
CA THR A 354 5.94 11.34 15.47
C THR A 354 6.11 9.82 15.58
N LYS A 355 5.42 9.20 16.54
CA LYS A 355 5.38 7.73 16.73
C LYS A 355 4.24 7.07 15.99
N GLU A 356 3.05 7.64 16.14
CA GLU A 356 1.81 7.09 15.61
C GLU A 356 0.89 8.22 15.17
N VAL A 357 0.09 7.96 14.16
CA VAL A 357 -0.90 8.89 13.59
C VAL A 357 -2.24 8.19 13.48
N SER A 358 -3.29 8.84 13.95
CA SER A 358 -4.66 8.39 13.72
C SER A 358 -5.21 9.04 12.46
N VAL A 359 -5.56 8.23 11.45
CA VAL A 359 -6.15 8.67 10.18
C VAL A 359 -7.46 7.90 9.98
N ASN A 360 -8.55 8.62 9.76
CA ASN A 360 -9.88 8.00 9.55
C ASN A 360 -10.29 6.99 10.65
N GLY A 361 -9.86 7.23 11.88
CA GLY A 361 -10.15 6.38 13.04
C GLY A 361 -9.20 5.17 13.22
N THR A 362 -8.27 4.94 12.32
CA THR A 362 -7.25 3.88 12.42
C THR A 362 -5.91 4.48 12.84
N TRP A 363 -5.22 3.81 13.76
CA TRP A 363 -3.88 4.18 14.17
C TRP A 363 -2.83 3.49 13.32
N TYR A 364 -1.88 4.26 12.81
CA TYR A 364 -0.72 3.80 12.04
C TYR A 364 0.56 4.18 12.78
N LYS A 365 1.50 3.28 12.89
CA LYS A 365 2.84 3.55 13.43
C LYS A 365 3.73 4.17 12.34
N VAL A 366 4.64 5.04 12.75
CA VAL A 366 5.68 5.56 11.84
C VAL A 366 6.86 4.60 11.86
N ALA A 367 7.28 4.16 10.69
CA ALA A 367 8.45 3.31 10.53
C ALA A 367 9.72 4.09 10.91
N ASN A 368 10.65 3.46 11.63
CA ASN A 368 11.91 4.07 12.06
C ASN A 368 11.73 5.45 12.73
N ALA A 369 10.68 5.61 13.53
CA ALA A 369 10.15 6.90 13.97
C ALA A 369 11.21 7.90 14.51
N GLU A 370 12.23 7.43 15.24
CA GLU A 370 13.29 8.29 15.79
C GLU A 370 14.23 8.88 14.72
N THR A 371 14.40 8.21 13.60
CA THR A 371 15.33 8.57 12.52
C THR A 371 14.64 8.94 11.22
N ASN A 372 13.35 8.69 11.12
CA ASN A 372 12.56 8.99 9.93
C ASN A 372 12.24 10.49 9.85
N THR A 373 12.97 11.21 9.01
CA THR A 373 12.74 12.64 8.76
C THR A 373 11.60 12.91 7.78
N ASP A 374 11.14 11.90 7.06
CA ASP A 374 10.14 12.00 5.99
C ASP A 374 8.70 11.94 6.53
N ALA A 375 8.52 11.54 7.80
CA ALA A 375 7.23 11.48 8.48
C ALA A 375 7.29 12.01 9.93
N ASN A 376 8.23 12.90 10.26
CA ASN A 376 8.48 13.35 11.64
C ASN A 376 7.73 14.62 12.07
N LYS A 377 7.08 15.32 11.13
CA LYS A 377 6.35 16.57 11.38
C LYS A 377 4.92 16.45 10.86
N ILE A 378 4.12 15.72 11.62
CA ILE A 378 2.71 15.54 11.32
C ILE A 378 1.91 16.30 12.37
N ASP A 379 1.27 17.37 11.95
CA ASP A 379 0.42 18.18 12.81
C ASP A 379 -1.02 17.67 12.81
N VAL A 380 -1.65 17.72 13.98
CA VAL A 380 -3.06 17.36 14.14
C VAL A 380 -3.92 18.32 13.32
N ASN A 381 -4.87 17.78 12.59
CA ASN A 381 -5.80 18.43 11.67
C ASN A 381 -5.26 18.76 10.28
N ASP A 382 -4.02 18.48 9.96
CA ASP A 382 -3.52 18.55 8.60
C ASP A 382 -3.92 17.31 7.78
N GLU A 383 -4.05 17.48 6.48
CA GLU A 383 -4.35 16.40 5.54
C GLU A 383 -3.07 15.95 4.84
N PHE A 384 -2.93 14.65 4.74
CA PHE A 384 -1.76 14.00 4.15
C PHE A 384 -2.16 12.84 3.26
N ASP A 385 -1.28 12.55 2.30
CA ASP A 385 -1.13 11.23 1.71
C ASP A 385 -0.01 10.51 2.46
N PHE A 386 -0.39 9.50 3.23
CA PHE A 386 0.54 8.66 3.97
C PHE A 386 0.88 7.45 3.12
N TYR A 387 2.16 7.32 2.77
CA TYR A 387 2.65 6.19 2.00
C TYR A 387 3.11 5.10 2.97
N THR A 388 2.52 3.92 2.82
CA THR A 388 2.61 2.85 3.80
C THR A 388 3.08 1.53 3.22
N ALA A 389 3.68 0.71 4.07
CA ALA A 389 3.92 -0.70 3.84
C ALA A 389 3.70 -1.47 5.16
N ASN A 390 3.08 -2.64 5.08
CA ASN A 390 2.77 -3.46 6.25
C ASN A 390 2.04 -2.71 7.39
N GLY A 391 1.25 -1.66 7.07
CA GLY A 391 0.53 -0.87 8.07
C GLY A 391 1.38 0.19 8.78
N PHE A 392 2.62 0.40 8.37
CA PHE A 392 3.50 1.46 8.88
C PHE A 392 3.62 2.60 7.87
N ILE A 393 3.67 3.84 8.36
CA ILE A 393 3.91 5.05 7.57
C ILE A 393 5.41 5.22 7.38
N PHE A 394 5.86 5.30 6.13
CA PHE A 394 7.26 5.58 5.78
C PHE A 394 7.45 7.02 5.30
N TYR A 395 6.45 7.56 4.64
CA TYR A 395 6.48 8.92 4.12
C TYR A 395 5.12 9.58 4.29
N ALA A 396 5.11 10.86 4.62
CA ALA A 396 3.91 11.66 4.74
C ALA A 396 4.03 12.90 3.85
N ASP A 397 3.17 12.97 2.82
CA ASP A 397 3.07 14.12 1.94
C ASP A 397 1.87 14.97 2.35
N LYS A 398 2.13 16.19 2.81
CA LYS A 398 1.06 17.11 3.22
C LYS A 398 0.32 17.59 1.98
N THR A 399 -0.95 17.20 1.86
CA THR A 399 -1.76 17.45 0.67
C THR A 399 -2.51 18.78 0.73
N ALA A 400 -2.90 19.21 1.91
CA ALA A 400 -3.48 20.55 2.14
C ALA A 400 -3.42 20.91 3.62
N GLY A 401 -3.19 22.17 3.90
CA GLY A 401 -3.51 22.72 5.21
C GLY A 401 -5.02 22.72 5.42
N SER A 402 -5.46 22.34 6.61
CA SER A 402 -6.86 22.10 6.92
C SER A 402 -7.68 23.37 7.13
N ILE A 403 -7.75 24.25 6.14
CA ILE A 403 -8.87 25.18 6.10
C ILE A 403 -9.98 24.46 5.34
N SER A 404 -11.06 24.13 6.04
CA SER A 404 -12.28 23.74 5.36
C SER A 404 -12.65 24.89 4.40
N ALA A 405 -12.56 24.63 3.11
CA ALA A 405 -12.95 25.63 2.11
C ALA A 405 -14.45 25.96 2.19
N SER A 406 -15.21 25.24 2.99
CA SER A 406 -16.65 25.41 3.14
C SER A 406 -17.07 26.80 3.64
N ASN A 407 -16.19 27.53 4.30
CA ASN A 407 -16.44 28.90 4.76
C ASN A 407 -15.56 29.94 4.06
N ILE A 408 -14.99 29.60 2.91
CA ILE A 408 -14.20 30.51 2.08
C ILE A 408 -15.05 31.05 0.94
N VAL A 409 -14.88 32.35 0.68
CA VAL A 409 -15.56 33.06 -0.36
C VAL A 409 -14.57 33.96 -1.14
N PHE A 410 -14.74 34.00 -2.45
CA PHE A 410 -14.10 34.97 -3.31
C PHE A 410 -15.07 36.13 -3.57
N VAL A 411 -14.63 37.34 -3.28
CA VAL A 411 -15.39 38.58 -3.56
C VAL A 411 -15.00 39.09 -4.95
N ASP A 412 -15.90 38.97 -5.90
CA ASP A 412 -15.64 39.47 -7.26
C ASP A 412 -15.66 40.98 -7.34
N LYS A 413 -16.75 41.60 -6.88
CA LYS A 413 -16.98 43.03 -6.85
C LYS A 413 -17.57 43.44 -5.53
N ALA A 414 -17.22 44.62 -5.09
CA ALA A 414 -17.82 45.25 -3.92
C ALA A 414 -18.07 46.74 -4.19
N ALA A 415 -19.14 47.28 -3.61
CA ALA A 415 -19.49 48.68 -3.66
C ALA A 415 -20.01 49.15 -2.30
N ALA A 416 -19.67 50.37 -1.91
CA ALA A 416 -20.22 50.95 -0.71
C ALA A 416 -21.66 51.41 -0.95
N LYS A 417 -22.57 51.13 -0.02
CA LYS A 417 -23.95 51.57 -0.02
C LYS A 417 -24.23 52.35 1.26
N THR A 418 -24.73 53.56 1.10
CA THR A 418 -25.11 54.45 2.20
C THR A 418 -26.62 54.39 2.41
N TYR A 419 -27.06 54.12 3.62
CA TYR A 419 -28.45 54.14 4.04
C TYR A 419 -28.69 55.35 4.92
N GLY A 420 -29.15 56.49 4.39
CA GLY A 420 -29.56 57.65 5.17
C GLY A 420 -28.58 58.11 6.27
N THR A 421 -29.00 59.08 7.09
CA THR A 421 -28.11 59.64 8.14
C THR A 421 -27.97 58.79 9.39
N ASP A 422 -28.84 57.79 9.61
CA ASP A 422 -28.92 57.04 10.88
C ASP A 422 -28.75 55.50 10.72
N ALA A 423 -28.69 54.99 9.51
CA ALA A 423 -28.47 53.56 9.25
C ALA A 423 -27.06 53.37 8.71
N GLY A 424 -26.21 52.70 9.41
CA GLY A 424 -24.79 52.53 9.07
C GLY A 424 -24.55 52.10 7.61
N ASP A 425 -23.41 52.51 7.08
CA ASP A 425 -22.98 52.14 5.75
C ASP A 425 -22.73 50.63 5.67
N VAL A 426 -23.10 49.98 4.57
CA VAL A 426 -22.82 48.59 4.29
C VAL A 426 -22.04 48.44 2.99
N ILE A 427 -21.31 47.36 2.84
CA ILE A 427 -20.74 46.96 1.57
C ILE A 427 -21.72 46.01 0.88
N LEU A 428 -22.06 46.30 -0.38
CA LEU A 428 -22.70 45.34 -1.26
C LEU A 428 -21.62 44.56 -1.99
N ALA A 429 -21.66 43.23 -1.95
CA ALA A 429 -20.66 42.37 -2.57
C ALA A 429 -21.27 41.25 -3.42
N ASN A 430 -20.55 40.89 -4.47
CA ASN A 430 -20.79 39.66 -5.21
C ASN A 430 -19.88 38.58 -4.67
N LEU A 431 -20.46 37.56 -4.05
CA LEU A 431 -19.76 36.47 -3.39
C LEU A 431 -19.83 35.18 -4.23
N TYR A 432 -18.69 34.51 -4.40
CA TYR A 432 -18.58 33.19 -4.99
C TYR A 432 -18.05 32.23 -3.94
N PHE A 433 -18.79 31.15 -3.68
CA PHE A 433 -18.50 30.18 -2.63
C PHE A 433 -17.68 29.02 -3.17
N SER A 434 -17.00 28.33 -2.29
CA SER A 434 -16.15 27.18 -2.65
C SER A 434 -16.91 26.00 -3.26
N ASP A 435 -18.22 25.90 -3.05
CA ASP A 435 -19.11 24.92 -3.67
C ASP A 435 -19.53 25.29 -5.11
N GLY A 436 -19.02 26.40 -5.64
CA GLY A 436 -19.34 26.92 -6.97
C GLY A 436 -20.64 27.73 -7.05
N THR A 437 -21.35 27.91 -5.93
CA THR A 437 -22.52 28.81 -5.88
C THR A 437 -22.11 30.27 -5.79
N SER A 438 -23.01 31.18 -6.11
CA SER A 438 -22.77 32.61 -6.00
C SER A 438 -23.98 33.35 -5.47
N LYS A 439 -23.73 34.49 -4.82
CA LYS A 439 -24.74 35.46 -4.42
C LYS A 439 -24.30 36.87 -4.85
N LYS A 440 -25.23 37.63 -5.38
CA LYS A 440 -24.97 38.99 -5.85
C LYS A 440 -25.64 40.00 -4.93
N ASP A 441 -24.99 41.17 -4.84
CA ASP A 441 -25.50 42.35 -4.11
C ASP A 441 -25.89 42.04 -2.64
N VAL A 442 -25.10 41.19 -1.98
CA VAL A 442 -25.33 40.84 -0.58
C VAL A 442 -24.72 41.87 0.35
N ASN A 443 -25.36 42.10 1.49
CA ASN A 443 -24.85 43.02 2.50
C ASN A 443 -23.66 42.36 3.27
N VAL A 444 -22.55 43.10 3.32
CA VAL A 444 -21.40 42.78 4.18
C VAL A 444 -21.36 43.83 5.28
N SER A 445 -21.65 43.43 6.50
CA SER A 445 -21.74 44.30 7.65
C SER A 445 -20.43 44.50 8.40
N LYS A 446 -19.44 43.67 8.14
CA LYS A 446 -18.12 43.75 8.78
C LYS A 446 -17.06 43.12 7.90
N VAL A 447 -15.87 43.75 7.82
CA VAL A 447 -14.68 43.19 7.20
C VAL A 447 -13.52 43.29 8.21
N THR A 448 -12.95 42.13 8.55
CA THR A 448 -11.77 42.04 9.42
C THR A 448 -10.56 41.68 8.55
N VAL A 449 -9.48 42.44 8.67
CA VAL A 449 -8.21 42.19 7.97
C VAL A 449 -7.11 41.86 8.97
N SER A 450 -6.29 40.88 8.65
CA SER A 450 -5.13 40.52 9.49
C SER A 450 -3.90 41.34 9.08
N THR A 451 -2.91 41.40 9.97
CA THR A 451 -1.65 42.18 9.80
C THR A 451 -0.79 41.71 8.61
N TYR A 452 -1.12 40.59 7.98
CA TYR A 452 -0.35 40.01 6.86
C TYR A 452 -1.07 40.01 5.51
N THR A 453 -2.25 40.56 5.47
CA THR A 453 -2.95 40.72 4.20
C THR A 453 -2.46 41.98 3.52
N ASP A 454 -1.93 41.78 2.31
CA ASP A 454 -1.63 42.79 1.31
C ASP A 454 -1.29 44.19 1.87
N GLN A 455 -0.02 44.47 2.04
CA GLN A 455 0.61 45.54 2.81
C GLN A 455 0.16 46.99 2.54
N LYS A 456 -0.85 47.20 1.77
CA LYS A 456 -1.35 48.57 1.45
C LYS A 456 -2.57 48.99 2.27
N ILE A 457 -2.91 48.19 3.28
CA ILE A 457 -3.93 48.60 4.22
C ILE A 457 -3.23 49.38 5.33
N ASP A 458 -3.20 50.67 5.14
CA ASP A 458 -2.66 51.59 6.15
C ASP A 458 -3.49 51.46 7.44
N LYS A 459 -2.90 50.87 8.48
CA LYS A 459 -3.49 50.79 9.81
C LYS A 459 -3.43 52.19 10.42
N THR A 460 -4.47 52.96 10.28
CA THR A 460 -4.60 54.24 10.98
C THR A 460 -5.30 54.12 12.34
N SER A 461 -5.74 52.91 12.75
CA SER A 461 -6.28 52.69 14.09
C SER A 461 -5.88 51.33 14.65
N ASN A 462 -5.76 51.21 15.98
CA ASN A 462 -5.44 50.00 16.72
C ASN A 462 -6.57 48.95 16.75
N ASP A 463 -7.66 49.19 16.06
CA ASP A 463 -8.78 48.26 15.97
C ASP A 463 -8.65 47.40 14.72
N ASN A 464 -8.74 46.07 14.92
CA ASN A 464 -8.77 45.09 13.83
C ASN A 464 -10.10 45.14 13.03
N ASP A 465 -11.03 45.96 13.45
CA ASP A 465 -12.32 46.19 12.82
C ASP A 465 -12.27 47.45 11.96
N PHE A 466 -12.52 47.30 10.67
CA PHE A 466 -12.70 48.45 9.78
C PHE A 466 -14.06 49.09 10.02
N ALA A 467 -14.04 50.34 10.42
CA ALA A 467 -15.15 51.25 10.12
C ALA A 467 -15.21 51.40 8.59
N ILE A 468 -16.34 51.13 7.96
CA ILE A 468 -16.50 51.14 6.50
C ILE A 468 -16.37 52.58 6.02
N ASP A 469 -15.14 53.00 5.69
CA ASP A 469 -14.90 54.27 5.01
C ASP A 469 -15.10 54.07 3.49
N LYS A 470 -15.95 54.86 2.91
CA LYS A 470 -16.51 54.71 1.56
C LYS A 470 -15.50 54.57 0.41
N GLY A 471 -14.27 55.05 0.58
CA GLY A 471 -13.23 55.00 -0.45
C GLY A 471 -12.31 53.78 -0.38
N ILE A 472 -12.16 53.20 0.81
CA ILE A 472 -11.21 52.12 1.09
C ILE A 472 -11.86 50.76 0.86
N ALA A 473 -13.16 50.62 1.16
CA ALA A 473 -13.87 49.36 1.17
C ALA A 473 -13.91 48.61 -0.18
N THR A 474 -14.04 49.34 -1.29
CA THR A 474 -14.19 48.70 -2.61
C THR A 474 -12.89 48.13 -3.16
N ALA A 475 -11.77 48.82 -2.98
CA ALA A 475 -10.46 48.37 -3.46
C ALA A 475 -9.86 47.24 -2.59
N MET A 476 -10.28 47.18 -1.31
CA MET A 476 -9.72 46.20 -0.34
C MET A 476 -10.47 44.88 -0.30
N VAL A 477 -11.71 44.86 -0.77
CA VAL A 477 -12.57 43.66 -0.68
C VAL A 477 -12.72 42.99 -2.05
N SER A 478 -12.69 43.77 -3.16
CA SER A 478 -12.85 43.20 -4.50
C SER A 478 -11.66 42.35 -4.94
N GLN A 479 -11.96 41.26 -5.61
CA GLN A 479 -11.01 40.27 -6.15
C GLN A 479 -10.09 39.64 -5.08
N ARG A 480 -10.65 39.35 -3.89
CA ARG A 480 -9.94 38.76 -2.76
C ARG A 480 -10.70 37.61 -2.10
N LEU A 481 -9.95 36.81 -1.35
CA LEU A 481 -10.45 35.68 -0.58
C LEU A 481 -10.69 36.04 0.87
N PHE A 482 -11.84 35.63 1.39
CA PHE A 482 -12.21 35.81 2.79
C PHE A 482 -12.79 34.55 3.37
N LYS A 483 -12.61 34.37 4.67
CA LYS A 483 -13.53 33.55 5.47
C LYS A 483 -14.81 34.37 5.68
N TYR A 484 -15.95 33.68 5.76
CA TYR A 484 -17.21 34.34 6.02
C TYR A 484 -17.99 33.67 7.16
N THR A 485 -18.80 34.48 7.81
CA THR A 485 -19.90 34.05 8.66
C THR A 485 -21.17 34.78 8.25
N THR A 486 -22.33 34.13 8.49
CA THR A 486 -23.64 34.74 8.17
C THR A 486 -24.35 35.07 9.46
N LYS A 487 -24.83 36.29 9.62
CA LYS A 487 -25.64 36.75 10.72
C LYS A 487 -27.09 36.25 10.60
N SER A 488 -27.82 36.29 11.70
CA SER A 488 -29.24 35.91 11.74
C SER A 488 -30.15 36.74 10.83
N ASN A 489 -29.74 38.00 10.50
CA ASN A 489 -30.42 38.87 9.55
C ASN A 489 -30.03 38.64 8.07
N GLY A 490 -29.15 37.68 7.80
CA GLY A 490 -28.67 37.35 6.47
C GLY A 490 -27.46 38.14 5.99
N ASP A 491 -26.96 39.10 6.76
CA ASP A 491 -25.73 39.84 6.42
C ASP A 491 -24.49 38.94 6.57
N TYR A 492 -23.45 39.28 5.81
CA TYR A 492 -22.16 38.60 5.86
C TYR A 492 -21.14 39.39 6.68
N GLU A 493 -20.32 38.66 7.43
CA GLU A 493 -19.07 39.16 8.00
C GLU A 493 -17.91 38.47 7.31
N LEU A 494 -16.92 39.24 6.85
CA LEU A 494 -15.76 38.74 6.11
C LEU A 494 -14.49 38.92 6.95
N THR A 495 -13.68 37.88 7.04
CA THR A 495 -12.34 37.91 7.63
C THR A 495 -11.33 37.57 6.56
N ALA A 496 -10.34 38.42 6.36
CA ALA A 496 -9.32 38.22 5.34
C ALA A 496 -8.54 36.91 5.58
N LEU A 497 -8.29 36.18 4.52
CA LEU A 497 -7.50 34.96 4.58
C LEU A 497 -6.02 35.30 4.85
N SER A 498 -5.37 34.59 5.77
CA SER A 498 -4.00 34.82 6.21
C SER A 498 -3.28 33.52 6.49
N ALA A 499 -1.97 33.49 6.24
CA ALA A 499 -1.12 32.36 6.59
C ALA A 499 -0.98 32.16 8.10
N ASN A 500 -1.12 33.23 8.87
CA ASN A 500 -0.87 33.21 10.33
C ASN A 500 -2.05 32.75 11.17
N GLU A 501 -3.09 32.23 10.59
CA GLU A 501 -4.09 31.51 11.37
C GLU A 501 -3.51 30.18 11.80
N LYS A 502 -3.00 30.15 13.02
CA LYS A 502 -2.40 29.04 13.76
C LYS A 502 -2.39 27.70 13.02
N GLY A 503 -1.29 27.38 12.40
CA GLY A 503 -0.98 26.00 11.97
C GLY A 503 -1.58 25.54 10.66
N ASN A 504 -2.21 26.42 9.85
CA ASN A 504 -2.91 25.95 8.65
C ASN A 504 -2.11 26.04 7.35
N TYR A 505 -1.21 27.02 7.20
CA TYR A 505 -0.37 27.20 6.01
C TYR A 505 0.96 27.87 6.34
N ASP A 506 1.99 27.57 5.57
CA ASP A 506 3.34 28.12 5.76
C ASP A 506 3.49 29.54 5.22
N ALA A 507 2.70 29.90 4.22
CA ALA A 507 2.81 31.19 3.55
C ALA A 507 1.49 31.72 2.98
N TYR A 508 1.34 33.03 3.00
CA TYR A 508 0.44 33.76 2.09
C TYR A 508 1.21 34.06 0.81
N VAL A 509 0.63 33.73 -0.35
CA VAL A 509 1.24 33.94 -1.65
C VAL A 509 0.47 34.95 -2.46
N THR A 510 1.21 35.82 -3.17
CA THR A 510 0.67 36.77 -4.12
C THR A 510 1.42 36.68 -5.43
N GLY A 511 0.72 36.99 -6.53
CA GLY A 511 1.31 37.03 -7.86
C GLY A 511 0.76 38.21 -8.64
N ASP A 512 1.53 38.73 -9.59
CA ASP A 512 1.21 39.87 -10.44
C ASP A 512 1.18 39.48 -11.93
N ASN A 513 1.07 40.45 -12.80
CA ASN A 513 0.98 40.29 -14.25
C ASN A 513 2.28 39.82 -14.92
N THR A 514 3.37 39.66 -14.17
CA THR A 514 4.62 39.07 -14.68
C THR A 514 4.65 37.54 -14.55
N MET A 515 3.62 36.93 -13.94
CA MET A 515 3.52 35.49 -13.79
C MET A 515 3.60 34.75 -15.13
N THR A 516 4.35 33.67 -15.13
CA THR A 516 4.43 32.69 -16.21
C THR A 516 4.06 31.31 -15.69
N MET A 517 3.61 30.44 -16.58
CA MET A 517 3.25 29.06 -16.23
C MET A 517 4.01 28.09 -17.11
N LYS A 518 4.66 27.11 -16.49
CA LYS A 518 5.37 26.05 -17.18
C LYS A 518 5.34 24.76 -16.36
N ASP A 519 5.11 23.64 -17.02
CA ASP A 519 5.09 22.31 -16.40
C ASP A 519 4.16 22.25 -15.17
N GLY A 520 2.95 22.81 -15.28
CA GLY A 520 1.93 22.80 -14.23
C GLY A 520 2.25 23.67 -13.00
N LYS A 521 3.21 24.59 -13.09
CA LYS A 521 3.60 25.49 -12.01
C LYS A 521 3.75 26.93 -12.49
N ILE A 522 3.50 27.88 -11.61
CA ILE A 522 3.83 29.30 -11.85
C ILE A 522 5.27 29.55 -11.39
N THR A 523 6.10 30.10 -12.25
CA THR A 523 7.56 30.21 -12.04
C THR A 523 8.06 31.63 -11.79
N ASP A 524 7.36 32.65 -12.26
CA ASP A 524 7.74 34.04 -12.13
C ASP A 524 6.61 34.84 -11.52
N GLY A 525 6.89 36.05 -11.04
CA GLY A 525 5.89 36.98 -10.54
C GLY A 525 5.18 36.59 -9.25
N VAL A 526 5.65 35.53 -8.54
CA VAL A 526 5.06 35.08 -7.28
C VAL A 526 5.96 35.41 -6.11
N THR A 527 5.38 35.92 -5.05
CA THR A 527 6.03 36.14 -3.75
C THR A 527 5.33 35.35 -2.66
N ALA A 528 6.09 34.94 -1.65
CA ALA A 528 5.57 34.24 -0.48
C ALA A 528 5.99 35.01 0.78
N ASN A 529 5.04 35.30 1.68
CA ASN A 529 5.25 36.04 2.92
C ASN A 529 6.03 37.36 2.71
N ASP A 530 5.66 38.12 1.66
CA ASP A 530 6.28 39.41 1.30
C ASP A 530 7.80 39.36 1.01
N SER A 531 8.38 38.20 0.87
CA SER A 531 9.76 38.12 0.42
C SER A 531 9.83 38.38 -1.09
N LYS A 532 10.67 39.34 -1.49
CA LYS A 532 10.83 39.82 -2.88
C LYS A 532 11.49 38.79 -3.83
N THR A 533 11.72 37.59 -3.42
CA THR A 533 12.29 36.54 -4.25
C THR A 533 11.16 35.82 -5.00
N SER A 534 11.24 35.84 -6.32
CA SER A 534 10.35 35.04 -7.17
C SER A 534 10.35 33.59 -6.72
N THR A 535 9.17 33.07 -6.40
CA THR A 535 8.98 31.73 -5.81
C THR A 535 8.21 30.87 -6.79
N SER A 536 8.67 29.66 -7.02
CA SER A 536 7.92 28.66 -7.79
C SER A 536 6.71 28.20 -6.98
N LEU A 537 5.51 28.32 -7.56
CA LEU A 537 4.25 27.91 -6.96
C LEU A 537 3.65 26.75 -7.72
N ARG A 538 3.42 25.67 -7.02
CA ARG A 538 2.67 24.49 -7.47
C ARG A 538 1.24 24.55 -6.92
N PHE A 539 0.40 23.64 -7.36
CA PHE A 539 -0.98 23.50 -6.89
C PHE A 539 -1.13 22.15 -6.22
N ALA A 540 -1.68 22.10 -5.01
CA ALA A 540 -2.12 20.83 -4.44
C ALA A 540 -3.29 20.29 -5.28
N ASP A 541 -3.34 19.00 -5.52
CA ASP A 541 -4.33 18.39 -6.43
C ASP A 541 -5.77 18.73 -6.05
N ASN A 542 -6.06 18.74 -4.76
CA ASN A 542 -7.36 19.08 -4.17
C ASN A 542 -7.51 20.57 -3.81
N ALA A 543 -6.54 21.43 -4.17
CA ALA A 543 -6.64 22.86 -3.91
C ALA A 543 -7.96 23.44 -4.45
N VAL A 544 -8.54 24.35 -3.68
CA VAL A 544 -9.72 25.10 -4.10
C VAL A 544 -9.26 26.40 -4.74
N VAL A 545 -9.43 26.52 -6.06
CA VAL A 545 -8.95 27.67 -6.82
C VAL A 545 -10.12 28.39 -7.49
N PHE A 546 -10.35 29.63 -7.06
CA PHE A 546 -11.29 30.53 -7.70
C PHE A 546 -10.60 31.17 -8.90
N VAL A 547 -11.05 30.87 -10.09
CA VAL A 547 -10.49 31.45 -11.31
C VAL A 547 -11.49 32.45 -11.92
N LYS A 548 -11.04 33.69 -12.08
CA LYS A 548 -11.82 34.75 -12.67
C LYS A 548 -11.27 35.10 -14.04
N ASP A 549 -12.13 35.10 -15.06
CA ASP A 549 -11.91 35.85 -16.30
C ASP A 549 -12.76 37.14 -16.32
N LYS A 550 -12.78 37.85 -17.45
CA LYS A 550 -13.55 39.09 -17.57
C LYS A 550 -15.03 38.93 -17.19
N ASP A 551 -15.65 37.80 -17.54
CA ASP A 551 -17.09 37.63 -17.55
C ASP A 551 -17.57 36.67 -16.44
N ASP A 552 -16.73 35.76 -15.95
CA ASP A 552 -17.13 34.66 -15.09
C ASP A 552 -16.11 34.38 -13.97
N VAL A 553 -16.59 33.74 -12.93
CA VAL A 553 -15.77 33.15 -11.85
C VAL A 553 -16.13 31.70 -11.72
N LYS A 554 -15.12 30.83 -11.79
CA LYS A 554 -15.27 29.39 -11.61
C LYS A 554 -14.41 28.89 -10.47
N VAL A 555 -14.90 27.89 -9.76
CA VAL A 555 -14.13 27.15 -8.76
C VAL A 555 -13.65 25.86 -9.40
N ILE A 556 -12.35 25.64 -9.42
CA ILE A 556 -11.71 24.47 -10.01
C ILE A 556 -10.67 23.90 -9.05
N THR A 557 -10.26 22.66 -9.27
CA THR A 557 -9.21 22.02 -8.45
C THR A 557 -7.82 22.47 -8.88
N GLY A 558 -6.86 22.38 -7.97
CA GLY A 558 -5.45 22.65 -8.27
C GLY A 558 -4.92 21.73 -9.38
N LYS A 559 -5.34 20.46 -9.42
CA LYS A 559 -5.02 19.51 -10.50
C LYS A 559 -5.46 20.04 -11.88
N ASN A 560 -6.64 20.66 -11.95
CA ASN A 560 -7.12 21.24 -13.20
C ASN A 560 -6.28 22.46 -13.62
N VAL A 561 -5.86 23.31 -12.67
CA VAL A 561 -4.95 24.43 -12.98
C VAL A 561 -3.60 23.90 -13.44
N ALA A 562 -3.04 22.91 -12.76
CA ALA A 562 -1.77 22.29 -13.13
C ALA A 562 -1.77 21.63 -14.52
N SER A 563 -2.95 21.27 -15.03
CA SER A 563 -3.12 20.71 -16.38
C SER A 563 -3.22 21.74 -17.50
N TRP A 564 -3.20 23.04 -17.19
CA TRP A 564 -3.23 24.07 -18.22
C TRP A 564 -1.98 24.04 -19.09
N LYS A 565 -2.13 24.50 -20.34
CA LYS A 565 -0.99 24.65 -21.24
C LYS A 565 0.02 25.66 -20.69
N ASP A 566 1.27 25.50 -21.07
CA ASP A 566 2.33 26.44 -20.74
C ASP A 566 2.04 27.86 -21.28
N HIS A 567 2.25 28.84 -20.44
CA HIS A 567 2.14 30.28 -20.73
C HIS A 567 3.45 30.93 -20.28
N THR A 568 4.44 30.92 -21.15
CA THR A 568 5.83 31.35 -20.86
C THR A 568 6.04 32.86 -21.09
N THR A 569 5.00 33.57 -21.49
CA THR A 569 5.03 35.02 -21.68
C THR A 569 4.14 35.72 -20.64
N ALA A 570 4.63 36.78 -20.04
CA ALA A 570 3.86 37.60 -19.10
C ALA A 570 2.57 38.17 -19.73
N GLY A 571 1.57 38.44 -18.89
CA GLY A 571 0.31 39.07 -19.34
C GLY A 571 -0.85 38.07 -19.57
N TYR A 572 -0.68 36.77 -19.27
CA TYR A 572 -1.78 35.81 -19.23
C TYR A 572 -2.56 35.91 -17.91
N PHE A 573 -1.85 36.19 -16.83
CA PHE A 573 -2.39 36.35 -15.48
C PHE A 573 -2.35 37.82 -15.09
N ASN A 574 -3.36 38.31 -14.36
CA ASN A 574 -3.35 39.63 -13.75
C ASN A 574 -2.98 39.59 -12.28
N ASN A 575 -3.50 38.57 -11.56
CA ASN A 575 -3.37 38.51 -10.12
C ASN A 575 -3.51 37.08 -9.63
N LEU A 576 -2.76 36.77 -8.59
CA LEU A 576 -2.91 35.53 -7.82
C LEU A 576 -2.84 35.89 -6.33
N ARG A 577 -3.70 35.26 -5.53
CA ARG A 577 -3.68 35.38 -4.07
C ARG A 577 -4.10 34.06 -3.47
N GLY A 578 -3.49 33.71 -2.35
CA GLY A 578 -3.88 32.48 -1.65
C GLY A 578 -2.95 32.12 -0.50
N VAL A 579 -3.16 30.94 0.02
CA VAL A 579 -2.34 30.35 1.08
C VAL A 579 -1.74 29.05 0.58
N ALA A 580 -0.48 28.83 0.95
CA ALA A 580 0.31 27.72 0.45
C ALA A 580 1.14 27.07 1.55
N ASP A 581 1.32 25.76 1.46
CA ASP A 581 2.26 25.00 2.26
C ASP A 581 3.61 24.92 1.58
N LYS A 582 4.66 24.76 2.37
CA LYS A 582 6.01 24.60 1.88
C LYS A 582 6.48 23.17 2.10
N THR A 583 6.63 22.42 1.02
CA THR A 583 7.13 21.04 1.06
C THR A 583 8.38 20.92 0.18
N SER A 584 9.46 20.39 0.75
CA SER A 584 10.73 20.17 0.03
C SER A 584 11.23 21.40 -0.76
N GLY A 585 11.05 22.59 -0.21
CA GLY A 585 11.49 23.85 -0.82
C GLY A 585 10.55 24.44 -1.86
N ASN A 586 9.44 23.79 -2.21
CA ASN A 586 8.41 24.28 -3.10
C ASN A 586 7.17 24.72 -2.30
N TYR A 587 6.45 25.72 -2.83
CA TYR A 587 5.16 26.13 -2.29
C TYR A 587 4.03 25.47 -3.08
N TYR A 588 3.04 24.93 -2.34
CA TYR A 588 1.85 24.28 -2.89
C TYR A 588 0.61 25.05 -2.46
N LEU A 589 -0.08 25.66 -3.42
CA LEU A 589 -1.31 26.41 -3.17
C LEU A 589 -2.41 25.44 -2.69
N GLY A 590 -2.97 25.69 -1.53
CA GLY A 590 -4.10 24.94 -0.98
C GLY A 590 -5.44 25.61 -1.24
N ILE A 591 -5.53 26.92 -1.02
CA ILE A 591 -6.68 27.75 -1.38
C ILE A 591 -6.18 29.00 -2.05
N GLY A 592 -6.74 29.35 -3.20
CA GLY A 592 -6.31 30.52 -3.92
C GLY A 592 -7.33 31.10 -4.89
N SER A 593 -7.01 32.31 -5.39
CA SER A 593 -7.70 32.93 -6.49
C SER A 593 -6.72 33.32 -7.57
N ILE A 594 -7.09 33.10 -8.82
CA ILE A 594 -6.37 33.51 -10.02
C ILE A 594 -7.29 34.44 -10.82
N VAL A 595 -6.82 35.61 -11.13
CA VAL A 595 -7.48 36.56 -12.04
C VAL A 595 -6.70 36.54 -13.35
N LEU A 596 -7.36 36.17 -14.43
CA LEU A 596 -6.78 36.15 -15.77
C LEU A 596 -6.83 37.55 -16.40
N ALA A 597 -6.01 37.77 -17.41
CA ALA A 597 -6.07 38.99 -18.21
C ALA A 597 -7.41 39.11 -18.95
N ASP A 598 -7.81 40.35 -19.25
CA ASP A 598 -9.15 40.68 -19.77
C ASP A 598 -9.54 39.96 -21.06
N ASP A 599 -8.55 39.63 -21.90
CA ASP A 599 -8.76 38.93 -23.17
C ASP A 599 -8.60 37.39 -23.04
N THR A 600 -8.41 36.90 -21.82
CA THR A 600 -8.14 35.49 -21.53
C THR A 600 -9.38 34.83 -20.98
N LYS A 601 -9.68 33.62 -21.48
CA LYS A 601 -10.77 32.78 -20.98
C LYS A 601 -10.24 31.64 -20.09
N ILE A 602 -11.05 31.26 -19.12
CA ILE A 602 -10.72 30.12 -18.23
C ILE A 602 -10.58 28.84 -19.07
N PRO A 603 -9.39 28.21 -19.12
CA PRO A 603 -9.19 26.99 -19.88
C PRO A 603 -10.06 25.85 -19.36
N GLY A 604 -10.69 25.09 -20.26
CA GLY A 604 -11.27 23.77 -19.99
C GLY A 604 -12.23 23.63 -18.82
N GLY A 605 -12.74 24.71 -18.29
CA GLY A 605 -13.49 24.76 -17.04
C GLY A 605 -14.83 24.05 -17.11
N SER A 606 -14.84 22.74 -17.09
CA SER A 606 -16.00 22.00 -16.61
C SER A 606 -15.91 21.98 -15.07
N THR A 607 -16.83 22.64 -14.42
CA THR A 607 -17.14 22.35 -13.02
C THR A 607 -17.56 20.90 -12.97
N VAL A 608 -16.66 20.01 -12.52
CA VAL A 608 -17.04 18.63 -12.25
C VAL A 608 -17.93 18.67 -11.01
N LYS A 609 -19.23 18.67 -11.24
CA LYS A 609 -20.20 18.47 -10.16
C LYS A 609 -20.32 16.97 -9.95
N TYR A 610 -19.95 16.52 -8.80
CA TYR A 610 -20.24 15.15 -8.39
C TYR A 610 -21.68 15.08 -7.87
N GLY A 611 -22.46 14.17 -8.42
CA GLY A 611 -23.80 13.88 -7.97
C GLY A 611 -24.04 12.37 -8.00
N MET A 612 -24.84 11.87 -7.08
CA MET A 612 -25.26 10.47 -7.12
C MET A 612 -26.47 10.36 -8.05
N LEU A 613 -26.39 9.48 -9.04
CA LEU A 613 -27.50 9.17 -9.92
C LEU A 613 -28.62 8.52 -9.10
N THR A 614 -29.79 9.15 -9.02
CA THR A 614 -30.93 8.69 -8.21
C THR A 614 -32.07 8.11 -9.03
N SER A 615 -32.02 8.25 -10.35
CA SER A 615 -32.98 7.61 -11.26
C SER A 615 -32.30 6.79 -12.35
N SER A 616 -33.03 5.86 -12.94
CA SER A 616 -32.60 5.18 -14.16
C SER A 616 -32.59 6.15 -15.35
N LEU A 617 -31.64 5.97 -16.25
CA LEU A 617 -31.58 6.73 -17.50
C LEU A 617 -32.82 6.48 -18.34
N SER A 618 -33.57 7.54 -18.70
CA SER A 618 -34.65 7.49 -19.67
C SER A 618 -34.20 8.18 -20.96
N LYS A 619 -34.39 7.52 -22.10
CA LYS A 619 -34.01 8.03 -23.41
C LYS A 619 -35.21 8.72 -24.06
N THR A 620 -35.02 9.93 -24.56
CA THR A 620 -36.00 10.67 -25.39
C THR A 620 -35.31 11.10 -26.69
N THR A 621 -35.92 10.83 -27.84
CA THR A 621 -35.39 11.27 -29.14
C THR A 621 -36.20 12.48 -29.63
N VAL A 622 -35.53 13.60 -29.87
CA VAL A 622 -36.12 14.79 -30.45
C VAL A 622 -35.30 15.18 -31.68
N ASP A 623 -35.95 15.38 -32.81
CA ASP A 623 -35.33 15.75 -34.09
C ASP A 623 -34.12 14.86 -34.47
N SER A 624 -34.29 13.53 -34.33
CA SER A 624 -33.25 12.52 -34.59
C SER A 624 -32.02 12.59 -33.66
N THR A 625 -32.09 13.38 -32.58
CA THR A 625 -31.05 13.45 -31.54
C THR A 625 -31.54 12.76 -30.26
N ASP A 626 -30.72 11.89 -29.74
CA ASP A 626 -31.01 11.16 -28.50
C ASP A 626 -30.61 11.98 -27.27
N TYR A 627 -31.57 12.20 -26.40
CA TYR A 627 -31.38 12.83 -25.08
C TYR A 627 -31.60 11.79 -23.98
N TYR A 628 -30.80 11.89 -22.92
CA TYR A 628 -30.96 11.04 -21.74
C TYR A 628 -31.34 11.91 -20.54
N ASN A 629 -32.48 11.61 -19.94
CA ASN A 629 -32.97 12.27 -18.73
C ASN A 629 -32.65 11.39 -17.51
N PHE A 630 -32.19 12.03 -16.46
CA PHE A 630 -31.87 11.39 -15.19
C PHE A 630 -31.87 12.41 -14.05
N ASP A 631 -32.12 11.95 -12.85
CA ASP A 631 -32.03 12.77 -11.64
C ASP A 631 -30.69 12.56 -10.96
N ILE A 632 -30.11 13.68 -10.51
CA ILE A 632 -28.88 13.69 -9.74
C ILE A 632 -29.14 14.32 -8.38
N TRP A 633 -28.80 13.58 -7.34
CA TRP A 633 -28.70 14.15 -6.01
C TRP A 633 -27.30 14.77 -5.86
N ASN A 634 -27.21 16.03 -5.50
CA ASN A 634 -25.97 16.81 -5.44
C ASN A 634 -25.59 17.25 -4.02
N GLY A 635 -26.20 16.59 -3.00
CA GLY A 635 -25.93 16.84 -1.59
C GLY A 635 -26.85 17.88 -0.98
#